data_955b09ab3bc458af94752ec0571aa817
#
_entry.id   955b09ab3bc458af94752ec0571aa817
#
_cell.length_a   1.000
_cell.length_b   1.000
_cell.length_c   1.000
_cell.angle_alpha   90.00
_cell.angle_beta   90.00
_cell.angle_gamma   90.00
#
_symmetry.space_group_name_H-M   'P 1'
#
loop_
_entity.id
_entity.type
_entity.pdbx_description
1 polymer ?
#
loop_
_entity_poly.entity_id
_entity_poly.type
_entity_poly.pdbx_seq_one_letter_code
_entity_poly.pdbx_strand_id
1 'polypeptide(L)'
;MPGRPDDVEVVVVEVVAAPDWLTRLAAKAAHSPVPTALRPPANGAGRSAAVLLLFGEGPQGPDILLIQRSSKGRVHAGQPAFPGGGVDPDDDGPVGAALREAGEETGLDPAGVEVVGTMPELYIWHSDNRVTPVLGWWHTPCAVHAASPDEVETVERVPIEELVDPANRLRLRHPRGVVPSVAFRVRGLLVWGFTAGVLDGVLTAAGFERPWDRSRIEDLPPEVVDLAARG
;
A
#
# COMPACT_ATOMS: atom_id res chain seq x y z
N MET A 1 25.00 -41.45 34.67
CA MET A 1 24.79 -41.20 33.24
C MET A 1 24.28 -39.79 33.10
N PRO A 2 25.07 -38.79 32.69
CA PRO A 2 24.56 -37.46 32.42
C PRO A 2 23.87 -37.45 31.06
N GLY A 3 22.68 -36.83 31.02
CA GLY A 3 21.86 -36.68 29.83
C GLY A 3 22.57 -35.88 28.74
N ARG A 4 22.36 -36.24 27.49
CA ARG A 4 22.79 -35.52 26.31
C ARG A 4 22.23 -34.08 26.33
N PRO A 5 23.00 -33.07 25.92
CA PRO A 5 22.46 -31.74 25.72
C PRO A 5 21.47 -31.72 24.57
N ASP A 6 20.41 -30.98 24.77
CA ASP A 6 19.28 -30.78 23.84
C ASP A 6 19.75 -30.44 22.44
N ASP A 7 19.31 -31.25 21.47
CA ASP A 7 19.40 -30.93 20.05
C ASP A 7 18.51 -29.71 19.79
N VAL A 8 19.11 -28.54 19.78
CA VAL A 8 18.45 -27.33 19.30
C VAL A 8 18.33 -27.47 17.79
N GLU A 9 17.14 -27.82 17.33
CA GLU A 9 16.80 -27.82 15.90
C GLU A 9 16.92 -26.40 15.38
N VAL A 10 18.00 -26.12 14.67
CA VAL A 10 18.20 -24.82 13.98
C VAL A 10 17.27 -24.82 12.79
N VAL A 11 16.11 -24.17 12.94
CA VAL A 11 15.22 -23.89 11.81
C VAL A 11 15.93 -22.85 10.93
N VAL A 12 16.55 -23.30 9.85
CA VAL A 12 17.06 -22.43 8.81
C VAL A 12 15.86 -21.85 8.06
N VAL A 13 15.46 -20.64 8.42
CA VAL A 13 14.49 -19.88 7.62
C VAL A 13 15.22 -19.45 6.35
N GLU A 14 14.86 -20.06 5.24
CA GLU A 14 15.38 -19.66 3.93
C GLU A 14 14.84 -18.26 3.61
N VAL A 15 15.71 -17.27 3.62
CA VAL A 15 15.36 -15.89 3.26
C VAL A 15 15.16 -15.85 1.75
N VAL A 16 13.93 -15.71 1.31
CA VAL A 16 13.58 -15.60 -0.11
C VAL A 16 13.91 -14.18 -0.58
N ALA A 17 14.91 -14.04 -1.43
CA ALA A 17 15.29 -12.76 -2.01
C ALA A 17 14.14 -12.12 -2.80
N ALA A 18 14.14 -10.78 -2.88
CA ALA A 18 13.15 -10.06 -3.68
C ALA A 18 13.17 -10.53 -5.14
N PRO A 19 12.01 -10.82 -5.74
CA PRO A 19 11.94 -11.33 -7.11
C PRO A 19 12.39 -10.26 -8.12
N ASP A 20 12.92 -10.72 -9.25
CA ASP A 20 13.46 -9.87 -10.31
C ASP A 20 12.48 -8.79 -10.81
N TRP A 21 11.17 -9.09 -10.84
CA TRP A 21 10.19 -8.12 -11.28
C TRP A 21 10.10 -6.93 -10.31
N LEU A 22 10.26 -7.18 -9.00
CA LEU A 22 10.16 -6.14 -7.97
C LEU A 22 11.43 -5.27 -7.95
N THR A 23 12.60 -5.87 -8.11
CA THR A 23 13.86 -5.11 -8.22
C THR A 23 13.88 -4.26 -9.50
N ARG A 24 13.37 -4.77 -10.62
CA ARG A 24 13.19 -3.97 -11.84
C ARG A 24 12.16 -2.85 -11.67
N LEU A 25 11.05 -3.12 -10.96
CA LEU A 25 10.06 -2.11 -10.62
C LEU A 25 10.69 -0.99 -9.79
N ALA A 26 11.43 -1.32 -8.72
CA ALA A 26 12.09 -0.33 -7.87
C ALA A 26 13.05 0.57 -8.64
N ALA A 27 13.87 -0.01 -9.52
CA ALA A 27 14.80 0.74 -10.37
C ALA A 27 14.08 1.72 -11.33
N LYS A 28 12.94 1.31 -11.90
CA LYS A 28 12.11 2.18 -12.76
C LYS A 28 11.37 3.24 -11.94
N ALA A 29 10.78 2.84 -10.83
CA ALA A 29 9.92 3.67 -10.00
C ALA A 29 10.68 4.86 -9.39
N ALA A 30 11.94 4.66 -8.97
CA ALA A 30 12.79 5.71 -8.41
C ALA A 30 12.94 6.94 -9.34
N HIS A 31 12.79 6.76 -10.65
CA HIS A 31 12.95 7.80 -11.66
C HIS A 31 11.65 8.10 -12.42
N SER A 32 10.52 7.55 -11.96
CA SER A 32 9.23 7.76 -12.64
C SER A 32 8.79 9.22 -12.56
N PRO A 33 8.30 9.81 -13.65
CA PRO A 33 7.79 11.16 -13.62
C PRO A 33 6.55 11.26 -12.74
N VAL A 34 6.56 12.18 -11.79
CA VAL A 34 5.40 12.46 -10.94
C VAL A 34 4.32 13.17 -11.76
N PRO A 35 3.08 12.63 -11.80
CA PRO A 35 1.95 13.30 -12.44
C PRO A 35 1.76 14.72 -11.91
N THR A 36 1.45 15.68 -12.78
CA THR A 36 1.34 17.09 -12.39
C THR A 36 0.40 17.33 -11.20
N ALA A 37 -0.71 16.60 -11.15
CA ALA A 37 -1.69 16.67 -10.05
C ALA A 37 -1.18 16.17 -8.69
N LEU A 38 -0.06 15.43 -8.67
CA LEU A 38 0.55 14.84 -7.47
C LEU A 38 1.95 15.41 -7.19
N ARG A 39 2.35 16.47 -7.88
CA ARG A 39 3.67 17.07 -7.66
C ARG A 39 3.70 17.85 -6.35
N PRO A 40 4.70 17.61 -5.50
CA PRO A 40 4.90 18.40 -4.30
C PRO A 40 5.09 19.89 -4.63
N PRO A 41 4.61 20.79 -3.76
CA PRO A 41 4.86 22.22 -3.89
C PRO A 41 6.35 22.54 -3.86
N ALA A 42 6.79 23.45 -4.72
CA ALA A 42 8.20 23.85 -4.84
C ALA A 42 8.78 24.47 -3.55
N ASN A 43 7.93 25.03 -2.70
CA ASN A 43 8.32 25.62 -1.41
C ASN A 43 8.46 24.58 -0.29
N GLY A 44 8.30 23.25 -0.58
CA GLY A 44 8.39 22.20 0.39
C GLY A 44 7.22 22.12 1.40
N ALA A 45 6.13 22.84 1.14
CA ALA A 45 4.94 22.78 2.00
C ALA A 45 4.34 21.36 2.05
N GLY A 46 3.61 21.08 3.13
CA GLY A 46 2.97 19.80 3.40
C GLY A 46 3.71 18.96 4.44
N ARG A 47 2.95 18.12 5.13
CA ARG A 47 3.48 17.20 6.15
C ARG A 47 4.12 16.00 5.47
N SER A 48 5.30 15.59 5.97
CA SER A 48 5.97 14.39 5.49
C SER A 48 5.22 13.14 5.99
N ALA A 49 4.97 12.22 5.07
CA ALA A 49 4.34 10.93 5.35
C ALA A 49 4.97 9.83 4.48
N ALA A 50 4.80 8.59 4.88
CA ALA A 50 5.26 7.45 4.10
C ALA A 50 4.22 6.32 4.12
N VAL A 51 4.18 5.53 3.05
CA VAL A 51 3.34 4.34 2.95
C VAL A 51 4.17 3.16 2.48
N LEU A 52 3.88 1.96 2.99
CA LEU A 52 4.57 0.74 2.63
C LEU A 52 3.78 -0.04 1.58
N LEU A 53 4.33 -0.14 0.38
CA LEU A 53 3.87 -1.06 -0.67
C LEU A 53 4.57 -2.40 -0.43
N LEU A 54 4.00 -3.21 0.45
CA LEU A 54 4.57 -4.49 0.85
C LEU A 54 4.07 -5.61 -0.06
N PHE A 55 4.96 -6.12 -0.89
CA PHE A 55 4.72 -7.28 -1.73
C PHE A 55 5.22 -8.55 -1.04
N GLY A 56 4.47 -9.63 -1.19
CA GLY A 56 4.83 -10.94 -0.68
C GLY A 56 4.48 -12.04 -1.67
N GLU A 57 4.80 -13.28 -1.30
CA GLU A 57 4.36 -14.48 -2.00
C GLU A 57 3.24 -15.13 -1.20
N GLY A 58 2.08 -15.27 -1.81
CA GLY A 58 0.92 -15.93 -1.21
C GLY A 58 0.57 -17.23 -1.94
N PRO A 59 -0.48 -17.93 -1.48
CA PRO A 59 -0.92 -19.21 -2.11
C PRO A 59 -1.36 -19.05 -3.58
N GLN A 60 -1.67 -17.83 -4.01
CA GLN A 60 -2.13 -17.50 -5.38
C GLN A 60 -1.07 -16.72 -6.17
N GLY A 61 0.19 -16.78 -5.76
CA GLY A 61 1.29 -16.00 -6.33
C GLY A 61 1.50 -14.68 -5.60
N PRO A 62 2.17 -13.71 -6.24
CA PRO A 62 2.48 -12.43 -5.62
C PRO A 62 1.23 -11.71 -5.12
N ASP A 63 1.32 -11.13 -3.92
CA ASP A 63 0.27 -10.33 -3.31
C ASP A 63 0.80 -8.99 -2.78
N ILE A 64 -0.10 -8.12 -2.37
CA ILE A 64 0.21 -6.84 -1.72
C ILE A 64 -0.64 -6.67 -0.46
N LEU A 65 -0.03 -6.10 0.58
CA LEU A 65 -0.71 -5.79 1.83
C LEU A 65 -1.49 -4.49 1.71
N LEU A 66 -2.79 -4.52 2.01
CA LEU A 66 -3.66 -3.36 2.14
C LEU A 66 -4.34 -3.37 3.49
N ILE A 67 -4.67 -2.19 3.99
CA ILE A 67 -5.53 -2.00 5.15
C ILE A 67 -6.84 -1.35 4.72
N GLN A 68 -7.91 -1.57 5.48
CA GLN A 68 -9.07 -0.70 5.46
C GLN A 68 -9.03 0.17 6.71
N ARG A 69 -8.99 1.48 6.54
CA ARG A 69 -8.99 2.41 7.67
C ARG A 69 -10.32 2.35 8.41
N SER A 70 -10.27 2.48 9.74
CA SER A 70 -11.47 2.45 10.57
C SER A 70 -12.48 3.53 10.14
N SER A 71 -13.75 3.14 10.07
CA SER A 71 -14.86 4.05 9.81
C SER A 71 -15.10 5.08 10.93
N LYS A 72 -14.49 4.87 12.11
CA LYS A 72 -14.52 5.78 13.25
C LYS A 72 -13.47 6.89 13.14
N GLY A 73 -12.50 6.76 12.23
CA GLY A 73 -11.44 7.74 12.02
C GLY A 73 -11.97 9.10 11.54
N ARG A 74 -11.17 10.16 11.76
CA ARG A 74 -11.53 11.51 11.30
C ARG A 74 -11.10 11.76 9.85
N VAL A 75 -10.02 11.14 9.41
CA VAL A 75 -9.42 11.36 8.09
C VAL A 75 -9.43 10.05 7.31
N HIS A 76 -9.92 10.08 6.06
CA HIS A 76 -9.99 8.92 5.17
C HIS A 76 -10.69 7.69 5.76
N ALA A 77 -11.71 7.90 6.61
CA ALA A 77 -12.46 6.85 7.26
C ALA A 77 -13.01 5.82 6.26
N GLY A 78 -12.86 4.53 6.58
CA GLY A 78 -13.34 3.42 5.75
C GLY A 78 -12.62 3.23 4.40
N GLN A 79 -11.57 4.01 4.10
CA GLN A 79 -10.86 3.90 2.83
C GLN A 79 -9.80 2.81 2.86
N PRO A 80 -9.70 1.97 1.80
CA PRO A 80 -8.56 1.09 1.62
C PRO A 80 -7.28 1.89 1.34
N ALA A 81 -6.19 1.52 2.00
CA ALA A 81 -4.90 2.20 1.90
C ALA A 81 -3.74 1.20 1.99
N PHE A 82 -2.56 1.65 1.62
CA PHE A 82 -1.33 0.99 2.08
C PHE A 82 -1.14 1.33 3.56
N PRO A 83 -0.55 0.45 4.37
CA PRO A 83 -0.11 0.79 5.72
C PRO A 83 0.84 1.99 5.67
N GLY A 84 0.70 2.91 6.62
CA GLY A 84 1.57 4.07 6.68
C GLY A 84 0.96 5.30 7.33
N GLY A 85 1.81 6.29 7.62
CA GLY A 85 1.44 7.50 8.33
C GLY A 85 2.47 8.62 8.25
N GLY A 86 2.46 9.49 9.25
CA GLY A 86 3.39 10.60 9.36
C GLY A 86 4.82 10.17 9.60
N VAL A 87 5.77 10.96 9.12
CA VAL A 87 7.19 10.79 9.47
C VAL A 87 7.47 11.54 10.75
N ASP A 88 7.82 10.82 11.81
CA ASP A 88 8.18 11.38 13.10
C ASP A 88 9.67 11.78 13.15
N PRO A 89 10.07 12.70 14.05
CA PRO A 89 11.46 13.11 14.18
C PRO A 89 12.44 11.98 14.54
N ASP A 90 11.94 10.95 15.22
CA ASP A 90 12.73 9.79 15.66
C ASP A 90 12.79 8.67 14.61
N ASP A 91 12.04 8.78 13.52
CA ASP A 91 12.08 7.83 12.42
C ASP A 91 13.40 7.97 11.62
N ASP A 92 13.91 6.85 11.10
CA ASP A 92 14.98 6.87 10.10
C ASP A 92 14.38 7.25 8.72
N GLY A 93 13.89 8.47 8.65
CA GLY A 93 13.24 9.04 7.49
C GLY A 93 11.96 8.31 7.05
N PRO A 94 11.55 8.48 5.78
CA PRO A 94 10.31 7.87 5.27
C PRO A 94 10.29 6.35 5.32
N VAL A 95 11.46 5.70 5.21
CA VAL A 95 11.55 4.24 5.29
C VAL A 95 11.26 3.75 6.69
N GLY A 96 11.88 4.37 7.71
CA GLY A 96 11.62 4.05 9.11
C GLY A 96 10.15 4.25 9.47
N ALA A 97 9.56 5.40 9.07
CA ALA A 97 8.15 5.70 9.28
C ALA A 97 7.23 4.64 8.66
N ALA A 98 7.44 4.27 7.40
CA ALA A 98 6.60 3.28 6.71
C ALA A 98 6.63 1.90 7.39
N LEU A 99 7.79 1.47 7.88
CA LEU A 99 7.95 0.20 8.59
C LEU A 99 7.33 0.25 9.99
N ARG A 100 7.54 1.34 10.75
CA ARG A 100 6.96 1.53 12.09
C ARG A 100 5.44 1.54 12.01
N GLU A 101 4.86 2.36 11.14
CA GLU A 101 3.42 2.49 10.96
C GLU A 101 2.79 1.15 10.53
N ALA A 102 3.42 0.44 9.59
CA ALA A 102 2.95 -0.88 9.18
C ALA A 102 2.95 -1.87 10.36
N GLY A 103 3.97 -1.83 11.22
CA GLY A 103 4.01 -2.62 12.45
C GLY A 103 2.86 -2.27 13.42
N GLU A 104 2.65 -0.98 13.67
CA GLU A 104 1.61 -0.47 14.57
C GLU A 104 0.19 -0.75 14.08
N GLU A 105 -0.06 -0.60 12.77
CA GLU A 105 -1.35 -0.79 12.14
C GLU A 105 -1.71 -2.28 11.92
N THR A 106 -0.71 -3.12 11.61
CA THR A 106 -0.97 -4.49 11.13
C THR A 106 -0.33 -5.60 11.96
N GLY A 107 0.51 -5.28 12.95
CA GLY A 107 1.30 -6.27 13.67
C GLY A 107 2.43 -6.88 12.82
N LEU A 108 2.78 -6.25 11.70
CA LEU A 108 3.89 -6.67 10.85
C LEU A 108 5.21 -6.66 11.64
N ASP A 109 6.00 -7.72 11.51
CA ASP A 109 7.40 -7.70 11.95
C ASP A 109 8.28 -7.08 10.86
N PRO A 110 8.85 -5.87 11.08
CA PRO A 110 9.70 -5.22 10.10
C PRO A 110 10.97 -6.01 9.75
N ALA A 111 11.44 -6.89 10.66
CA ALA A 111 12.61 -7.72 10.40
C ALA A 111 12.38 -8.73 9.26
N GLY A 112 11.11 -9.03 8.93
CA GLY A 112 10.72 -9.87 7.81
C GLY A 112 10.62 -9.13 6.47
N VAL A 113 10.97 -7.82 6.41
CA VAL A 113 10.81 -6.97 5.24
C VAL A 113 12.15 -6.52 4.68
N GLU A 114 12.40 -6.81 3.42
CA GLU A 114 13.48 -6.21 2.64
C GLU A 114 12.95 -4.96 1.93
N VAL A 115 13.49 -3.78 2.25
CA VAL A 115 13.18 -2.55 1.50
C VAL A 115 13.98 -2.54 0.20
N VAL A 116 13.28 -2.58 -0.93
CA VAL A 116 13.90 -2.65 -2.26
C VAL A 116 14.06 -1.29 -2.93
N GLY A 117 13.40 -0.25 -2.39
CA GLY A 117 13.54 1.12 -2.88
C GLY A 117 12.39 2.02 -2.49
N THR A 118 12.43 3.26 -2.98
CA THR A 118 11.37 4.26 -2.79
C THR A 118 10.96 4.85 -4.13
N MET A 119 9.72 5.31 -4.20
CA MET A 119 9.24 6.11 -5.32
C MET A 119 9.43 7.60 -5.03
N PRO A 120 9.39 8.47 -6.05
CA PRO A 120 9.32 9.91 -5.84
C PRO A 120 8.14 10.31 -4.95
N GLU A 121 8.35 11.35 -4.16
CA GLU A 121 7.33 11.92 -3.29
C GLU A 121 6.09 12.37 -4.08
N LEU A 122 4.91 12.03 -3.59
CA LEU A 122 3.62 12.36 -4.16
C LEU A 122 2.85 13.28 -3.20
N TYR A 123 2.24 14.34 -3.71
CA TYR A 123 1.52 15.29 -2.89
C TYR A 123 0.00 15.07 -2.95
N ILE A 124 -0.61 14.99 -1.79
CA ILE A 124 -2.06 14.87 -1.63
C ILE A 124 -2.60 16.18 -1.11
N TRP A 125 -3.04 17.06 -2.01
CA TRP A 125 -3.39 18.44 -1.73
C TRP A 125 -4.52 18.61 -0.69
N HIS A 126 -5.49 17.72 -0.64
CA HIS A 126 -6.63 17.83 0.28
C HIS A 126 -6.28 17.44 1.73
N SER A 127 -5.26 16.65 1.95
CA SER A 127 -4.74 16.33 3.30
C SER A 127 -3.42 17.02 3.63
N ASP A 128 -2.90 17.81 2.68
CA ASP A 128 -1.61 18.51 2.79
C ASP A 128 -0.45 17.58 3.16
N ASN A 129 -0.42 16.37 2.57
CA ASN A 129 0.61 15.38 2.82
C ASN A 129 1.53 15.20 1.60
N ARG A 130 2.83 15.17 1.85
CA ARG A 130 3.87 14.69 0.93
C ARG A 130 4.17 13.25 1.29
N VAL A 131 3.74 12.33 0.45
CA VAL A 131 3.79 10.89 0.73
C VAL A 131 4.92 10.25 -0.06
N THR A 132 5.85 9.60 0.62
CA THR A 132 6.88 8.76 0.01
C THR A 132 6.41 7.31 -0.03
N PRO A 133 6.14 6.72 -1.20
CA PRO A 133 5.87 5.29 -1.29
C PRO A 133 7.17 4.49 -1.15
N VAL A 134 7.19 3.55 -0.21
CA VAL A 134 8.31 2.64 0.08
C VAL A 134 7.96 1.27 -0.49
N LEU A 135 8.83 0.69 -1.31
CA LEU A 135 8.65 -0.63 -1.89
C LEU A 135 9.35 -1.67 -1.02
N GLY A 136 8.61 -2.63 -0.51
CA GLY A 136 9.09 -3.70 0.34
C GLY A 136 8.78 -5.09 -0.21
N TRP A 137 9.69 -6.04 0.03
CA TRP A 137 9.50 -7.46 -0.17
C TRP A 137 9.37 -8.17 1.17
N TRP A 138 8.30 -8.91 1.35
CA TRP A 138 8.02 -9.67 2.58
C TRP A 138 8.66 -11.05 2.50
N HIS A 139 9.96 -11.11 2.76
CA HIS A 139 10.75 -12.34 2.64
C HIS A 139 10.47 -13.35 3.75
N THR A 140 10.00 -12.89 4.93
CA THR A 140 9.62 -13.75 6.05
C THR A 140 8.23 -13.33 6.55
N PRO A 141 7.14 -13.83 5.91
CA PRO A 141 5.79 -13.47 6.30
C PRO A 141 5.43 -13.90 7.71
N CYS A 142 4.79 -13.01 8.46
CA CYS A 142 4.18 -13.28 9.77
C CYS A 142 2.66 -13.13 9.70
N ALA A 143 1.96 -13.50 10.77
CA ALA A 143 0.54 -13.24 10.88
C ALA A 143 0.30 -11.73 11.04
N VAL A 144 -0.63 -11.18 10.24
CA VAL A 144 -1.04 -9.77 10.31
C VAL A 144 -2.53 -9.68 10.64
N HIS A 145 -2.90 -8.61 11.32
CA HIS A 145 -4.26 -8.33 11.77
C HIS A 145 -4.43 -6.84 12.03
N ALA A 146 -5.63 -6.35 12.26
CA ALA A 146 -5.86 -4.97 12.69
C ALA A 146 -5.32 -4.79 14.12
N ALA A 147 -4.05 -4.38 14.24
CA ALA A 147 -3.36 -4.21 15.52
C ALA A 147 -3.81 -2.94 16.26
N SER A 148 -4.22 -1.91 15.50
CA SER A 148 -4.81 -0.66 16.01
C SER A 148 -6.27 -0.55 15.58
N PRO A 149 -7.25 -1.17 16.28
CA PRO A 149 -8.65 -1.23 15.85
C PRO A 149 -9.36 0.14 15.75
N ASP A 150 -8.82 1.17 16.39
CA ASP A 150 -9.32 2.54 16.26
C ASP A 150 -8.89 3.20 14.94
N GLU A 151 -7.82 2.69 14.29
CA GLU A 151 -7.27 3.21 13.04
C GLU A 151 -7.50 2.27 11.86
N VAL A 152 -7.47 0.96 12.09
CA VAL A 152 -7.58 -0.08 11.06
C VAL A 152 -8.74 -1.02 11.37
N GLU A 153 -9.61 -1.22 10.41
CA GLU A 153 -10.76 -2.13 10.48
C GLU A 153 -10.40 -3.54 10.02
N THR A 154 -9.72 -3.64 8.87
CA THR A 154 -9.25 -4.92 8.32
C THR A 154 -7.87 -4.80 7.70
N VAL A 155 -7.17 -5.94 7.63
CA VAL A 155 -5.89 -6.10 6.95
C VAL A 155 -6.03 -7.21 5.93
N GLU A 156 -5.70 -6.94 4.67
CA GLU A 156 -5.89 -7.85 3.56
C GLU A 156 -4.60 -8.05 2.76
N ARG A 157 -4.24 -9.30 2.50
CA ARG A 157 -3.25 -9.66 1.49
C ARG A 157 -3.98 -9.89 0.17
N VAL A 158 -3.87 -8.95 -0.74
CA VAL A 158 -4.60 -8.95 -2.02
C VAL A 158 -3.70 -9.51 -3.11
N PRO A 159 -4.03 -10.68 -3.73
CA PRO A 159 -3.28 -11.21 -4.85
C PRO A 159 -3.21 -10.24 -6.01
N ILE A 160 -2.05 -10.10 -6.61
CA ILE A 160 -1.88 -9.29 -7.83
C ILE A 160 -2.80 -9.79 -8.94
N GLU A 161 -3.00 -11.11 -9.03
CA GLU A 161 -3.93 -11.72 -9.98
C GLU A 161 -5.35 -11.16 -9.89
N GLU A 162 -5.86 -10.92 -8.66
CA GLU A 162 -7.17 -10.30 -8.47
C GLU A 162 -7.18 -8.81 -8.86
N LEU A 163 -6.09 -8.08 -8.62
CA LEU A 163 -5.97 -6.66 -8.97
C LEU A 163 -5.89 -6.44 -10.49
N VAL A 164 -5.32 -7.38 -11.23
CA VAL A 164 -5.19 -7.27 -12.69
C VAL A 164 -6.33 -7.92 -13.45
N ASP A 165 -7.24 -8.64 -12.76
CA ASP A 165 -8.45 -9.19 -13.38
C ASP A 165 -9.32 -8.04 -13.91
N PRO A 166 -9.63 -8.03 -15.23
CA PRO A 166 -10.49 -7.02 -15.85
C PRO A 166 -11.86 -6.88 -15.19
N ALA A 167 -12.39 -7.96 -14.61
CA ALA A 167 -13.70 -7.95 -13.93
C ALA A 167 -13.68 -7.11 -12.65
N ASN A 168 -12.52 -6.99 -12.01
CA ASN A 168 -12.32 -6.26 -10.76
C ASN A 168 -11.92 -4.79 -10.99
N ARG A 169 -11.71 -4.37 -12.24
CA ARG A 169 -11.25 -3.03 -12.60
C ARG A 169 -12.41 -2.18 -13.14
N LEU A 170 -12.45 -0.93 -12.69
CA LEU A 170 -13.43 0.05 -13.11
C LEU A 170 -12.85 1.47 -13.00
N ARG A 171 -13.64 2.43 -13.40
CA ARG A 171 -13.39 3.85 -13.13
C ARG A 171 -14.49 4.41 -12.23
N LEU A 172 -14.11 5.20 -11.24
CA LEU A 172 -15.06 5.87 -10.35
C LEU A 172 -15.12 7.37 -10.64
N ARG A 173 -16.34 7.87 -10.72
CA ARG A 173 -16.61 9.30 -10.80
C ARG A 173 -16.84 9.84 -9.39
N HIS A 174 -15.95 10.71 -8.95
CA HIS A 174 -16.15 11.47 -7.71
C HIS A 174 -17.13 12.63 -7.98
N PRO A 175 -18.10 12.94 -7.08
CA PRO A 175 -19.07 14.02 -7.29
C PRO A 175 -18.45 15.39 -7.55
N ARG A 176 -17.28 15.65 -6.98
CA ARG A 176 -16.49 16.88 -7.18
C ARG A 176 -15.37 16.73 -8.21
N GLY A 177 -15.25 15.57 -8.85
CA GLY A 177 -14.19 15.26 -9.80
C GLY A 177 -14.63 15.47 -11.23
N VAL A 178 -13.72 16.00 -12.06
CA VAL A 178 -14.00 16.25 -13.49
C VAL A 178 -13.81 14.97 -14.31
N VAL A 179 -12.85 14.13 -13.93
CA VAL A 179 -12.46 12.93 -14.69
C VAL A 179 -12.54 11.69 -13.79
N PRO A 180 -13.22 10.62 -14.26
CA PRO A 180 -13.24 9.36 -13.53
C PRO A 180 -11.82 8.79 -13.37
N SER A 181 -11.48 8.34 -12.15
CA SER A 181 -10.19 7.72 -11.81
C SER A 181 -10.29 6.19 -11.77
N VAL A 182 -9.16 5.51 -11.92
CA VAL A 182 -9.08 4.06 -11.77
C VAL A 182 -9.50 3.64 -10.36
N ALA A 183 -10.11 2.45 -10.28
CA ALA A 183 -10.50 1.82 -9.03
C ALA A 183 -10.46 0.29 -9.17
N PHE A 184 -10.43 -0.39 -8.03
CA PHE A 184 -10.44 -1.86 -7.95
C PHE A 184 -11.52 -2.28 -6.95
N ARG A 185 -12.24 -3.35 -7.29
CA ARG A 185 -13.21 -3.99 -6.40
C ARG A 185 -12.74 -5.39 -6.10
N VAL A 186 -12.05 -5.56 -4.97
CA VAL A 186 -11.38 -6.80 -4.59
C VAL A 186 -11.65 -7.12 -3.12
N ARG A 187 -11.94 -8.36 -2.80
CA ARG A 187 -12.12 -8.85 -1.42
C ARG A 187 -13.05 -7.99 -0.54
N GLY A 188 -14.12 -7.46 -1.14
CA GLY A 188 -15.02 -6.54 -0.45
C GLY A 188 -14.51 -5.10 -0.32
N LEU A 189 -13.25 -4.83 -0.67
CA LEU A 189 -12.68 -3.49 -0.70
C LEU A 189 -13.03 -2.78 -2.00
N LEU A 190 -13.39 -1.49 -1.89
CA LEU A 190 -13.43 -0.57 -3.02
C LEU A 190 -12.19 0.32 -2.92
N VAL A 191 -11.12 -0.06 -3.63
CA VAL A 191 -9.87 0.70 -3.68
C VAL A 191 -9.99 1.80 -4.73
N TRP A 192 -9.78 3.06 -4.33
CA TRP A 192 -9.94 4.23 -5.20
C TRP A 192 -8.97 5.36 -4.82
N GLY A 193 -9.02 6.48 -5.51
CA GLY A 193 -8.24 7.66 -5.18
C GLY A 193 -6.72 7.44 -5.29
N PHE A 194 -5.99 7.94 -4.29
CA PHE A 194 -4.52 7.87 -4.23
C PHE A 194 -4.02 6.41 -4.29
N THR A 195 -4.57 5.55 -3.44
CA THR A 195 -4.17 4.13 -3.35
C THR A 195 -4.33 3.42 -4.70
N ALA A 196 -5.49 3.59 -5.35
CA ALA A 196 -5.72 2.97 -6.66
C ALA A 196 -4.82 3.55 -7.75
N GLY A 197 -4.55 4.85 -7.73
CA GLY A 197 -3.64 5.48 -8.68
C GLY A 197 -2.21 4.96 -8.57
N VAL A 198 -1.71 4.79 -7.34
CA VAL A 198 -0.38 4.21 -7.10
C VAL A 198 -0.34 2.74 -7.51
N LEU A 199 -1.35 1.94 -7.13
CA LEU A 199 -1.48 0.54 -7.55
C LEU A 199 -1.47 0.39 -9.07
N ASP A 200 -2.28 1.16 -9.79
CA ASP A 200 -2.35 1.12 -11.26
C ASP A 200 -0.99 1.41 -11.90
N GLY A 201 -0.32 2.46 -11.40
CA GLY A 201 1.02 2.81 -11.87
C GLY A 201 2.06 1.71 -11.61
N VAL A 202 2.05 1.13 -10.43
CA VAL A 202 2.98 0.06 -10.02
C VAL A 202 2.72 -1.22 -10.80
N LEU A 203 1.46 -1.66 -10.94
CA LEU A 203 1.10 -2.85 -11.72
C LEU A 203 1.50 -2.71 -13.19
N THR A 204 1.29 -1.51 -13.77
CA THR A 204 1.71 -1.20 -15.13
C THR A 204 3.24 -1.22 -15.27
N ALA A 205 3.97 -0.57 -14.36
CA ALA A 205 5.43 -0.50 -14.39
C ALA A 205 6.09 -1.87 -14.18
N ALA A 206 5.47 -2.74 -13.37
CA ALA A 206 5.90 -4.12 -13.14
C ALA A 206 5.56 -5.07 -14.31
N GLY A 207 4.70 -4.65 -15.25
CA GLY A 207 4.29 -5.45 -16.40
C GLY A 207 3.17 -6.46 -16.10
N PHE A 208 2.43 -6.28 -15.03
CA PHE A 208 1.29 -7.12 -14.67
C PHE A 208 -0.03 -6.67 -15.31
N GLU A 209 -0.09 -5.41 -15.80
CA GLU A 209 -1.35 -4.86 -16.35
C GLU A 209 -1.91 -5.74 -17.48
N ARG A 210 -3.22 -5.98 -17.41
CA ARG A 210 -4.01 -6.63 -18.44
C ARG A 210 -4.98 -5.63 -19.08
N PRO A 211 -5.33 -5.79 -20.37
CA PRO A 211 -6.37 -4.98 -21.00
C PRO A 211 -7.71 -5.12 -20.24
N TRP A 212 -8.35 -4.00 -19.93
CA TRP A 212 -9.64 -3.96 -19.25
C TRP A 212 -10.54 -2.86 -19.81
N ASP A 213 -11.85 -2.95 -19.59
CA ASP A 213 -12.84 -2.00 -20.10
C ASP A 213 -12.81 -0.67 -19.34
N ARG A 214 -12.10 0.31 -19.88
CA ARG A 214 -12.01 1.66 -19.31
C ARG A 214 -13.31 2.47 -19.47
N SER A 215 -14.31 1.98 -20.20
CA SER A 215 -15.63 2.59 -20.30
C SER A 215 -16.56 2.22 -19.14
N ARG A 216 -16.19 1.19 -18.35
CA ARG A 216 -16.91 0.82 -17.13
C ARG A 216 -16.73 1.89 -16.07
N ILE A 217 -17.67 2.86 -16.04
CA ILE A 217 -17.67 3.99 -15.11
C ILE A 217 -18.84 3.83 -14.16
N GLU A 218 -18.58 3.93 -12.87
CA GLU A 218 -19.57 3.94 -11.80
C GLU A 218 -19.41 5.24 -10.98
N ASP A 219 -20.48 5.70 -10.34
CA ASP A 219 -20.37 6.81 -9.39
C ASP A 219 -19.82 6.31 -8.05
N LEU A 220 -19.01 7.13 -7.39
CA LEU A 220 -18.51 6.81 -6.05
C LEU A 220 -19.72 6.71 -5.10
N PRO A 221 -19.87 5.61 -4.35
CA PRO A 221 -20.99 5.42 -3.44
C PRO A 221 -21.15 6.58 -2.45
N PRO A 222 -22.37 7.07 -2.20
CA PRO A 222 -22.60 8.23 -1.32
C PRO A 222 -22.01 8.04 0.08
N GLU A 223 -22.11 6.84 0.64
CA GLU A 223 -21.54 6.50 1.94
C GLU A 223 -20.01 6.67 1.99
N VAL A 224 -19.31 6.37 0.89
CA VAL A 224 -17.87 6.57 0.76
C VAL A 224 -17.52 8.05 0.65
N VAL A 225 -18.36 8.82 -0.10
CA VAL A 225 -18.21 10.27 -0.22
C VAL A 225 -18.39 10.95 1.15
N ASP A 226 -19.41 10.55 1.91
CA ASP A 226 -19.71 11.11 3.22
C ASP A 226 -18.61 10.81 4.24
N LEU A 227 -18.05 9.59 4.22
CA LEU A 227 -16.92 9.21 5.05
C LEU A 227 -15.65 10.03 4.69
N ALA A 228 -15.38 10.19 3.40
CA ALA A 228 -14.23 10.97 2.92
C ALA A 228 -14.36 12.48 3.22
N ALA A 229 -15.58 13.00 3.35
CA ALA A 229 -15.83 14.41 3.62
C ALA A 229 -15.72 14.79 5.10
N ARG A 230 -15.65 13.81 6.02
CA ARG A 230 -15.52 14.04 7.47
C ARG A 230 -14.08 14.33 7.94
N GLY A 231 -13.11 14.14 7.07
CA GLY A 231 -11.69 14.41 7.28
C GLY A 231 -11.22 15.63 6.53
#